data_2f9b390691e09773304e91d337a82d75
#
_entry.id   2f9b390691e09773304e91d337a82d75
#
_cell.length_a   1.000
_cell.length_b   1.000
_cell.length_c   1.000
_cell.angle_alpha   90.00
_cell.angle_beta   90.00
_cell.angle_gamma   90.00
#
_symmetry.space_group_name_H-M   'P 1'
#
loop_
_entity.id
_entity.type
_entity.pdbx_description
1 polymer ?
#
loop_
_entity_poly.entity_id
_entity_poly.type
_entity_poly.pdbx_seq_one_letter_code
_entity_poly.pdbx_strand_id
1 'polypeptide(L)'
;MYGIERTGFKVIVPAEPLTDDGNEMIVRDQSICVLCGLCVQACNELQVSSSIGCMGRGPASRIGPPAGDDLAQSDCVFCGECVRVCPVGALREKRHPLAVDTDDDRTVSTTCAYCGVGCQMDLHVQQ
;
A
#
# COMPACT_ATOMS: atom_id res chain seq x y z
N MET A 1 5.70 -32.01 15.26
CA MET A 1 6.46 -30.78 15.53
C MET A 1 7.93 -31.15 15.56
N TYR A 2 8.77 -30.58 14.73
CA TYR A 2 10.13 -31.09 14.46
C TYR A 2 11.19 -30.65 15.49
N GLY A 3 10.79 -30.03 16.60
CA GLY A 3 11.69 -29.67 17.72
C GLY A 3 12.86 -28.74 17.36
N ILE A 4 12.71 -27.96 16.28
CA ILE A 4 13.74 -27.00 15.85
C ILE A 4 13.61 -25.74 16.70
N GLU A 5 14.49 -25.56 17.66
CA GLU A 5 14.52 -24.40 18.55
C GLU A 5 15.33 -23.23 17.98
N ARG A 6 16.22 -23.48 17.01
CA ARG A 6 17.05 -22.45 16.38
C ARG A 6 17.30 -22.78 14.92
N THR A 7 17.18 -21.77 14.06
CA THR A 7 17.71 -21.85 12.70
C THR A 7 19.22 -21.59 12.75
N GLY A 8 20.05 -22.38 12.07
CA GLY A 8 21.50 -22.17 11.99
C GLY A 8 21.89 -20.89 11.21
N PHE A 9 20.91 -20.11 10.77
CA PHE A 9 21.12 -18.89 10.01
C PHE A 9 21.01 -17.66 10.90
N LYS A 10 21.97 -16.76 10.73
CA LYS A 10 21.94 -15.45 11.40
C LYS A 10 20.84 -14.61 10.73
N VAL A 11 19.82 -14.26 11.49
CA VAL A 11 18.79 -13.33 11.00
C VAL A 11 19.45 -11.95 10.90
N ILE A 12 19.53 -11.42 9.69
CA ILE A 12 19.95 -10.04 9.44
C ILE A 12 18.67 -9.22 9.47
N VAL A 13 18.42 -8.53 10.58
CA VAL A 13 17.34 -7.54 10.65
C VAL A 13 17.81 -6.30 9.91
N PRO A 14 17.07 -5.80 8.91
CA PRO A 14 17.40 -4.54 8.27
C PRO A 14 17.50 -3.41 9.31
N ALA A 15 18.48 -2.56 9.18
CA ALA A 15 18.68 -1.41 10.08
C ALA A 15 17.70 -0.27 9.85
N GLU A 16 16.95 -0.32 8.75
CA GLU A 16 15.98 0.71 8.35
C GLU A 16 14.59 0.42 8.90
N PRO A 17 13.76 1.45 9.11
CA PRO A 17 12.39 1.25 9.52
C PRO A 17 11.66 0.34 8.52
N LEU A 18 11.02 -0.70 9.04
CA LEU A 18 10.29 -1.69 8.24
C LEU A 18 8.95 -1.14 7.72
N THR A 19 8.52 0.00 8.23
CA THR A 19 7.28 0.66 7.84
C THR A 19 7.60 1.98 7.14
N ASP A 20 7.05 2.13 5.96
CA ASP A 20 7.07 3.35 5.16
C ASP A 20 5.64 3.92 5.12
N ASP A 21 5.48 5.10 5.70
CA ASP A 21 4.25 5.89 5.76
C ASP A 21 4.45 7.34 5.29
N GLY A 22 5.55 7.60 4.59
CA GLY A 22 5.96 8.93 4.12
C GLY A 22 5.00 9.59 3.13
N ASN A 23 4.08 8.83 2.53
CA ASN A 23 3.06 9.35 1.63
C ASN A 23 1.67 9.39 2.31
N GLU A 24 0.71 10.13 1.72
CA GLU A 24 -0.61 10.35 2.31
C GLU A 24 -1.61 9.22 2.04
N MET A 25 -1.34 8.32 1.11
CA MET A 25 -2.33 7.38 0.57
C MET A 25 -2.13 5.94 1.03
N ILE A 26 -0.89 5.45 1.07
CA ILE A 26 -0.57 4.03 1.25
C ILE A 26 0.49 3.87 2.32
N VAL A 27 0.21 3.01 3.30
CA VAL A 27 1.21 2.52 4.26
C VAL A 27 1.80 1.22 3.75
N ARG A 28 3.12 1.10 3.79
CA ARG A 28 3.85 -0.11 3.45
C ARG A 28 4.59 -0.64 4.66
N ASP A 29 4.21 -1.82 5.12
CA ASP A 29 4.78 -2.50 6.27
C ASP A 29 5.52 -3.76 5.84
N GLN A 30 6.84 -3.68 5.79
CA GLN A 30 7.70 -4.79 5.37
C GLN A 30 7.79 -5.88 6.44
N SER A 31 7.45 -5.61 7.71
CA SER A 31 7.56 -6.57 8.80
C SER A 31 6.61 -7.76 8.65
N ILE A 32 5.46 -7.52 7.99
CA ILE A 32 4.44 -8.55 7.73
C ILE A 32 4.43 -9.02 6.27
N CYS A 33 5.31 -8.46 5.43
CA CYS A 33 5.38 -8.81 4.02
C CYS A 33 5.94 -10.22 3.82
N VAL A 34 5.19 -11.08 3.11
CA VAL A 34 5.62 -12.45 2.80
C VAL A 34 6.30 -12.58 1.44
N LEU A 35 6.62 -11.47 0.78
CA LEU A 35 7.31 -11.41 -0.51
C LEU A 35 6.64 -12.24 -1.63
N CYS A 36 5.31 -12.35 -1.63
CA CYS A 36 4.56 -13.13 -2.62
C CYS A 36 4.59 -12.54 -4.04
N GLY A 37 4.96 -11.26 -4.21
CA GLY A 37 5.08 -10.60 -5.50
C GLY A 37 3.77 -10.17 -6.18
N LEU A 38 2.59 -10.46 -5.62
CA LEU A 38 1.29 -10.11 -6.22
C LEU A 38 1.12 -8.61 -6.47
N CYS A 39 1.59 -7.78 -5.55
CA CYS A 39 1.54 -6.32 -5.70
C CYS A 39 2.44 -5.83 -6.85
N VAL A 40 3.61 -6.44 -7.03
CA VAL A 40 4.52 -6.13 -8.15
C VAL A 40 3.87 -6.54 -9.47
N GLN A 41 3.27 -7.72 -9.53
CA GLN A 41 2.56 -8.19 -10.71
C GLN A 41 1.39 -7.26 -11.06
N ALA A 42 0.56 -6.89 -10.07
CA ALA A 42 -0.56 -5.98 -10.29
C ALA A 42 -0.08 -4.59 -10.78
N CYS A 43 1.02 -4.07 -10.24
CA CYS A 43 1.59 -2.81 -10.67
C CYS A 43 2.10 -2.87 -12.12
N ASN A 44 2.72 -3.99 -12.50
CA ASN A 44 3.33 -4.14 -13.83
C ASN A 44 2.31 -4.53 -14.91
N GLU A 45 1.35 -5.41 -14.60
CA GLU A 45 0.48 -6.02 -15.60
C GLU A 45 -0.91 -5.36 -15.67
N LEU A 46 -1.46 -4.90 -14.54
CA LEU A 46 -2.78 -4.27 -14.51
C LEU A 46 -2.69 -2.76 -14.69
N GLN A 47 -1.84 -2.10 -13.89
CA GLN A 47 -1.68 -0.64 -13.95
C GLN A 47 -0.62 -0.19 -14.97
N VAL A 48 0.34 -1.07 -15.30
CA VAL A 48 1.45 -0.81 -16.24
C VAL A 48 2.33 0.37 -15.80
N SER A 49 2.35 0.67 -14.50
CA SER A 49 3.13 1.77 -13.92
C SER A 49 4.56 1.35 -13.56
N SER A 50 4.77 0.07 -13.20
CA SER A 50 6.07 -0.50 -12.81
C SER A 50 6.78 0.28 -11.68
N SER A 51 6.01 0.97 -10.84
CA SER A 51 6.53 1.83 -9.77
C SER A 51 7.09 1.07 -8.57
N ILE A 52 6.76 -0.22 -8.44
CA ILE A 52 7.26 -1.09 -7.36
C ILE A 52 7.84 -2.38 -7.94
N GLY A 53 8.87 -2.89 -7.28
CA GLY A 53 9.56 -4.11 -7.65
C GLY A 53 10.06 -4.88 -6.42
N CYS A 54 10.66 -6.04 -6.67
CA CYS A 54 11.38 -6.78 -5.66
C CYS A 54 12.81 -6.23 -5.61
N MET A 55 13.21 -5.68 -4.47
CA MET A 55 14.49 -5.04 -4.25
C MET A 55 15.36 -5.85 -3.31
N GLY A 56 16.67 -5.63 -3.39
CA GLY A 56 17.63 -6.36 -2.56
C GLY A 56 17.72 -7.84 -2.94
N ARG A 57 18.32 -8.62 -2.04
CA ARG A 57 18.45 -10.07 -2.21
C ARG A 57 18.63 -10.76 -0.85
N GLY A 58 18.26 -12.03 -0.78
CA GLY A 58 18.34 -12.82 0.45
C GLY A 58 17.57 -12.15 1.59
N PRO A 59 18.14 -12.04 2.79
CA PRO A 59 17.48 -11.45 3.95
C PRO A 59 17.14 -9.95 3.79
N ALA A 60 17.75 -9.25 2.83
CA ALA A 60 17.49 -7.85 2.54
C ALA A 60 16.44 -7.65 1.43
N SER A 61 15.77 -8.73 1.00
CA SER A 61 14.72 -8.64 0.00
C SER A 61 13.52 -7.87 0.55
N ARG A 62 13.02 -6.92 -0.24
CA ARG A 62 11.85 -6.11 0.11
C ARG A 62 11.07 -5.72 -1.14
N ILE A 63 9.82 -5.35 -0.98
CA ILE A 63 9.00 -4.79 -2.05
C ILE A 63 9.00 -3.26 -1.93
N GLY A 64 9.27 -2.57 -3.01
CA GLY A 64 9.26 -1.11 -3.01
C GLY A 64 9.66 -0.48 -4.32
N PRO A 65 9.78 0.86 -4.36
CA PRO A 65 10.29 1.59 -5.51
C PRO A 65 11.75 1.21 -5.82
N PRO A 66 12.18 1.27 -7.09
CA PRO A 66 13.51 0.80 -7.52
C PRO A 66 14.69 1.45 -6.80
N ALA A 67 14.59 2.71 -6.43
CA ALA A 67 15.66 3.44 -5.74
C ALA A 67 15.63 3.27 -4.21
N GLY A 68 14.66 2.52 -3.67
CA GLY A 68 14.46 2.41 -2.21
C GLY A 68 13.80 3.63 -1.60
N ASP A 69 13.37 4.55 -2.43
CA ASP A 69 12.70 5.79 -2.04
C ASP A 69 11.26 5.52 -1.58
N ASP A 70 10.64 6.55 -1.00
CA ASP A 70 9.22 6.55 -0.69
C ASP A 70 8.39 6.44 -1.99
N LEU A 71 7.21 5.83 -1.89
CA LEU A 71 6.24 5.77 -3.00
C LEU A 71 5.90 7.16 -3.54
N ALA A 72 5.89 8.20 -2.70
CA ALA A 72 5.63 9.57 -3.12
C ALA A 72 6.71 10.14 -4.05
N GLN A 73 7.93 9.61 -4.00
CA GLN A 73 9.06 10.03 -4.83
C GLN A 73 9.24 9.15 -6.08
N SER A 74 8.35 8.19 -6.28
CA SER A 74 8.35 7.26 -7.41
C SER A 74 7.30 7.65 -8.45
N ASP A 75 7.28 6.95 -9.59
CA ASP A 75 6.23 7.10 -10.63
C ASP A 75 4.88 6.49 -10.22
N CYS A 76 4.65 6.31 -8.92
CA CYS A 76 3.42 5.74 -8.39
C CYS A 76 2.23 6.69 -8.59
N VAL A 77 1.18 6.20 -9.24
CA VAL A 77 -0.07 6.94 -9.48
C VAL A 77 -1.13 6.69 -8.40
N PHE A 78 -0.78 6.03 -7.29
CA PHE A 78 -1.64 5.73 -6.15
C PHE A 78 -2.98 5.06 -6.52
N CYS A 79 -2.97 4.19 -7.53
CA CYS A 79 -4.17 3.48 -8.02
C CYS A 79 -4.79 2.49 -7.02
N GLY A 80 -4.07 2.08 -5.97
CA GLY A 80 -4.53 1.14 -4.94
C GLY A 80 -4.52 -0.34 -5.34
N GLU A 81 -4.17 -0.72 -6.57
CA GLU A 81 -4.17 -2.12 -7.00
C GLU A 81 -3.26 -3.02 -6.15
N CYS A 82 -2.09 -2.51 -5.76
CA CYS A 82 -1.17 -3.22 -4.88
C CYS A 82 -1.75 -3.46 -3.47
N VAL A 83 -2.55 -2.55 -2.97
CA VAL A 83 -3.29 -2.67 -1.70
C VAL A 83 -4.36 -3.75 -1.82
N ARG A 84 -5.13 -3.72 -2.90
CA ARG A 84 -6.24 -4.66 -3.16
C ARG A 84 -5.78 -6.11 -3.22
N VAL A 85 -4.61 -6.38 -3.79
CA VAL A 85 -4.11 -7.75 -3.97
C VAL A 85 -3.23 -8.25 -2.83
N CYS A 86 -2.91 -7.42 -1.84
CA CYS A 86 -2.01 -7.81 -0.75
C CYS A 86 -2.72 -8.77 0.24
N PRO A 87 -2.32 -10.06 0.31
CA PRO A 87 -3.03 -11.04 1.12
C PRO A 87 -2.83 -10.88 2.63
N VAL A 88 -1.77 -10.17 3.03
CA VAL A 88 -1.38 -10.02 4.43
C VAL A 88 -1.55 -8.57 4.95
N GLY A 89 -2.00 -7.65 4.10
CA GLY A 89 -2.16 -6.24 4.47
C GLY A 89 -0.85 -5.50 4.72
N ALA A 90 0.27 -5.99 4.14
CA ALA A 90 1.55 -5.29 4.17
C ALA A 90 1.50 -3.95 3.42
N LEU A 91 0.64 -3.87 2.41
CA LEU A 91 0.21 -2.64 1.75
C LEU A 91 -1.23 -2.38 2.13
N ARG A 92 -1.51 -1.23 2.70
CA ARG A 92 -2.86 -0.83 3.12
C ARG A 92 -3.08 0.66 2.87
N GLU A 93 -4.32 1.04 2.71
CA GLU A 93 -4.68 2.44 2.65
C GLU A 93 -4.34 3.12 3.97
N LYS A 94 -3.72 4.29 3.85
CA LYS A 94 -3.59 5.19 4.98
C LYS A 94 -4.98 5.80 5.18
N ARG A 95 -5.69 5.34 6.22
CA ARG A 95 -6.93 5.98 6.58
C ARG A 95 -6.61 7.42 6.96
N HIS A 96 -6.95 8.36 6.09
CA HIS A 96 -7.22 9.70 6.58
C HIS A 96 -8.26 9.54 7.68
N PRO A 97 -8.02 10.01 8.89
CA PRO A 97 -9.12 10.33 9.73
C PRO A 97 -9.87 11.42 8.95
N LEU A 98 -10.86 11.01 8.18
CA LEU A 98 -11.99 11.88 7.97
C LEU A 98 -12.52 12.07 9.39
N ALA A 99 -12.01 13.06 10.09
CA ALA A 99 -12.72 13.65 11.18
C ALA A 99 -13.96 14.26 10.53
N VAL A 100 -14.94 13.39 10.32
CA VAL A 100 -16.30 13.82 10.05
C VAL A 100 -16.74 14.35 11.41
N ASP A 101 -16.41 15.60 11.68
CA ASP A 101 -17.10 16.36 12.70
C ASP A 101 -18.53 16.50 12.19
N THR A 102 -19.40 15.60 12.67
CA THR A 102 -20.77 15.39 12.19
C THR A 102 -21.69 16.59 12.47
N ASP A 103 -21.23 17.63 13.14
CA ASP A 103 -22.05 18.77 13.53
C ASP A 103 -22.16 19.89 12.47
N ASP A 104 -21.33 19.87 11.39
CA ASP A 104 -21.37 20.89 10.34
C ASP A 104 -21.22 20.31 8.92
N ASP A 105 -21.51 19.02 8.75
CA ASP A 105 -21.37 18.32 7.47
C ASP A 105 -22.61 18.51 6.59
N ARG A 106 -22.43 19.23 5.51
CA ARG A 106 -23.40 19.25 4.42
C ARG A 106 -23.19 18.03 3.52
N THR A 107 -24.16 17.12 3.50
CA THR A 107 -24.19 16.00 2.57
C THR A 107 -24.88 16.38 1.29
N VAL A 108 -24.22 16.18 0.15
CA VAL A 108 -24.77 16.42 -1.19
C VAL A 108 -24.73 15.11 -1.97
N SER A 109 -25.91 14.58 -2.32
CA SER A 109 -26.00 13.41 -3.18
C SER A 109 -25.71 13.80 -4.64
N THR A 110 -24.82 13.07 -5.29
CA THR A 110 -24.40 13.33 -6.67
C THR A 110 -24.16 12.02 -7.42
N THR A 111 -23.97 12.11 -8.73
CA THR A 111 -23.66 10.95 -9.57
C THR A 111 -22.16 10.84 -9.76
N CYS A 112 -21.60 9.61 -9.59
CA CYS A 112 -20.21 9.31 -9.84
C CYS A 112 -19.82 9.67 -11.29
N ALA A 113 -18.74 10.42 -11.46
CA ALA A 113 -18.28 10.90 -12.75
C ALA A 113 -17.31 9.96 -13.49
N TYR A 114 -16.95 8.80 -12.90
CA TYR A 114 -15.85 7.99 -13.41
C TYR A 114 -16.23 7.03 -14.53
N CYS A 115 -17.38 6.37 -14.47
CA CYS A 115 -17.82 5.46 -15.52
C CYS A 115 -19.31 5.68 -15.86
N GLY A 116 -19.78 5.11 -16.95
CA GLY A 116 -21.13 5.30 -17.45
C GLY A 116 -22.24 4.59 -16.65
N VAL A 117 -21.94 3.91 -15.52
CA VAL A 117 -22.93 3.21 -14.70
C VAL A 117 -23.85 4.18 -13.96
N GLY A 118 -23.36 5.38 -13.60
CA GLY A 118 -24.16 6.41 -12.94
C GLY A 118 -24.52 6.11 -11.49
N CYS A 119 -23.60 5.44 -10.75
CA CYS A 119 -23.79 5.20 -9.31
C CYS A 119 -23.99 6.49 -8.55
N GLN A 120 -24.94 6.49 -7.60
CA GLN A 120 -25.12 7.61 -6.67
C GLN A 120 -24.07 7.53 -5.57
N MET A 121 -23.56 8.69 -5.15
CA MET A 121 -22.62 8.84 -4.04
C MET A 121 -22.98 10.08 -3.22
N ASP A 122 -22.70 10.02 -1.94
CA ASP A 122 -22.88 11.13 -1.03
C ASP A 122 -21.53 11.81 -0.78
N LEU A 123 -21.44 13.09 -1.12
CA LEU A 123 -20.29 13.93 -0.82
C LEU A 123 -20.50 14.61 0.53
N HIS A 124 -19.57 14.39 1.44
CA HIS A 124 -19.52 15.14 2.69
C HIS A 124 -18.62 16.34 2.48
N VAL A 125 -19.20 17.54 2.57
CA VAL A 125 -18.51 18.81 2.33
C VAL A 125 -18.29 19.51 3.67
N GLN A 126 -17.02 19.71 4.04
CA GLN A 126 -16.65 20.55 5.17
C GLN A 126 -16.56 22.02 4.71
N GLN A 127 -17.10 22.93 5.51
CA GLN A 127 -16.98 24.38 5.27
C GLN A 127 -15.72 24.95 5.92
#